data_43c247ff6ada561e9f8fda321e148eeb
#
_entry.id   43c247ff6ada561e9f8fda321e148eeb
#
_cell.length_a   1.000
_cell.length_b   1.000
_cell.length_c   1.000
_cell.angle_alpha   90.00
_cell.angle_beta   90.00
_cell.angle_gamma   90.00
#
_symmetry.space_group_name_H-M   'P 1'
#
loop_
_entity.id
_entity.type
_entity.pdbx_description
1 polymer ?
#
loop_
_entity_poly.entity_id
_entity_poly.type
_entity_poly.pdbx_seq_one_letter_code
_entity_poly.pdbx_strand_id
1 'polypeptide(L)' 'VASASHNGYARTIRPVHTSADGDSIYAAAVGSSRISANVDMVSLLAVRAMENAVNRAVLSAKSLHGVPAAEDILQRIK' A
#
# COMPACT_ATOMS: atom_id res chain seq x y z
N VAL A 1 11.96 -6.23 5.28
CA VAL A 1 11.10 -5.81 4.15
C VAL A 1 9.68 -5.53 4.61
N ALA A 2 9.04 -6.44 5.33
CA ALA A 2 7.67 -6.22 5.79
C ALA A 2 7.55 -4.99 6.69
N SER A 3 8.47 -4.80 7.63
CA SER A 3 8.48 -3.63 8.50
C SER A 3 8.67 -2.32 7.71
N ALA A 4 9.62 -2.29 6.78
CA ALA A 4 9.87 -1.12 5.94
C ALA A 4 8.68 -0.79 5.05
N SER A 5 7.94 -1.78 4.59
CA SER A 5 6.79 -1.61 3.70
C SER A 5 5.66 -0.79 4.33
N HIS A 6 5.59 -0.72 5.67
CA HIS A 6 4.64 0.16 6.36
C HIS A 6 4.84 1.64 6.02
N ASN A 7 6.03 2.04 5.58
CA ASN A 7 6.26 3.40 5.10
C ASN A 7 5.44 3.72 3.84
N GLY A 8 5.09 2.73 3.05
CA GLY A 8 4.18 2.90 1.91
C GLY A 8 2.78 3.30 2.37
N TYR A 9 2.29 2.74 3.46
CA TYR A 9 1.04 3.16 4.08
C TYR A 9 1.14 4.59 4.59
N ALA A 10 2.25 4.94 5.25
CA ALA A 10 2.45 6.28 5.80
C ALA A 10 2.46 7.36 4.71
N ARG A 11 2.89 7.01 3.50
CA ARG A 11 2.92 7.94 2.36
C ARG A 11 1.56 8.12 1.69
N THR A 12 0.63 7.20 1.91
CA THR A 12 -0.65 7.16 1.19
C THR A 12 -1.87 7.34 2.09
N ILE A 13 -1.75 7.06 3.38
CA ILE A 13 -2.84 7.07 4.35
C ILE A 13 -2.49 8.02 5.50
N ARG A 14 -3.37 8.95 5.81
CA ARG A 14 -3.17 9.92 6.88
C ARG A 14 -4.43 10.07 7.73
N PRO A 15 -4.36 9.83 9.05
CA PRO A 15 -3.24 9.25 9.79
C PRO A 15 -3.15 7.73 9.56
N VAL A 16 -1.99 7.16 9.89
CA VAL A 16 -1.74 5.73 9.81
C VAL A 16 -1.02 5.27 11.09
N HIS A 17 -1.08 3.98 11.40
CA HIS A 17 -0.46 3.40 12.60
C HIS A 17 -0.97 4.02 13.90
N THR A 18 -2.24 4.35 13.96
CA THR A 18 -2.87 4.79 15.21
C THR A 18 -3.00 3.62 16.16
N SER A 19 -3.23 3.89 17.45
CA SER A 19 -3.35 2.83 18.45
C SER A 19 -4.55 1.90 18.22
N ALA A 20 -5.52 2.34 17.41
CA ALA A 20 -6.69 1.56 17.06
C ALA A 20 -6.53 0.74 15.77
N ASP A 21 -5.45 0.97 15.01
CA ASP A 21 -5.24 0.31 13.72
C ASP A 21 -4.71 -1.11 13.91
N GLY A 22 -5.21 -2.00 13.06
CA GLY A 22 -4.74 -3.38 12.99
C GLY A 22 -3.95 -3.67 11.71
N ASP A 23 -3.20 -2.68 11.23
CA ASP A 23 -2.45 -2.80 9.98
C ASP A 23 -1.44 -3.95 10.04
N SER A 24 -1.43 -4.78 9.03
CA SER A 24 -0.56 -5.95 8.97
C SER A 24 0.07 -6.08 7.60
N ILE A 25 1.34 -6.48 7.59
CA ILE A 25 2.06 -6.81 6.36
C ILE A 25 2.80 -8.13 6.57
N TYR A 26 2.66 -9.03 5.63
CA TYR A 26 3.36 -10.29 5.60
C TYR A 26 4.31 -10.31 4.41
N ALA A 27 5.51 -10.81 4.61
CA ALA A 27 6.48 -10.98 3.53
C ALA A 27 6.83 -12.45 3.42
N ALA A 28 6.98 -12.94 2.20
CA ALA A 28 7.40 -14.31 1.93
C ALA A 28 8.56 -14.30 0.95
N ALA A 29 9.54 -15.17 1.21
CA ALA A 29 10.69 -15.35 0.33
C ALA A 29 10.81 -16.84 0.01
N VAL A 30 10.78 -17.18 -1.28
CA VAL A 30 10.82 -18.58 -1.71
C VAL A 30 12.23 -19.05 -2.12
N GLY A 31 13.16 -18.11 -2.30
CA GLY A 31 14.56 -18.43 -2.57
C GLY A 31 14.83 -19.02 -3.95
N SER A 32 13.91 -18.90 -4.89
CA SER A 32 14.06 -19.47 -6.23
C SER A 32 14.86 -18.60 -7.19
N SER A 33 14.98 -17.30 -6.89
CA SER A 33 15.79 -16.39 -7.69
C SER A 33 17.26 -16.47 -7.28
N ARG A 34 18.15 -16.39 -8.25
CA ARG A 34 19.60 -16.33 -8.02
C ARG A 34 20.14 -14.91 -8.00
N ILE A 35 19.27 -13.93 -8.01
CA ILE A 35 19.66 -12.53 -7.98
C ILE A 35 19.94 -12.11 -6.55
N SER A 36 21.13 -11.59 -6.31
CA SER A 36 21.49 -10.97 -5.03
C SER A 36 21.15 -9.49 -5.07
N ALA A 37 20.57 -8.98 -3.99
CA ALA A 37 20.23 -7.58 -3.88
C ALA A 37 20.54 -7.08 -2.47
N ASN A 38 20.85 -5.78 -2.38
CA ASN A 38 21.03 -5.09 -1.13
C ASN A 38 19.68 -4.99 -0.39
N VAL A 39 19.69 -5.25 0.93
CA VAL A 39 18.47 -5.20 1.75
C VAL A 39 17.81 -3.84 1.69
N ASP A 40 18.58 -2.75 1.73
CA ASP A 40 18.04 -1.40 1.67
C ASP A 40 17.37 -1.12 0.32
N MET A 41 17.94 -1.62 -0.77
CA MET A 41 17.35 -1.47 -2.10
C MET A 41 16.03 -2.23 -2.20
N VAL A 42 15.98 -3.46 -1.69
CA VAL A 42 14.75 -4.27 -1.68
C VAL A 42 13.68 -3.60 -0.83
N SER A 43 14.05 -3.07 0.33
CA SER A 43 13.13 -2.35 1.20
C SER A 43 12.57 -1.09 0.55
N LEU A 44 13.41 -0.33 -0.15
CA LEU A 44 12.97 0.86 -0.89
C LEU A 44 11.97 0.51 -1.99
N LEU A 45 12.26 -0.54 -2.75
CA LEU A 45 11.34 -1.01 -3.79
C LEU A 45 10.02 -1.52 -3.21
N ALA A 46 10.06 -2.17 -2.05
CA ALA A 46 8.87 -2.63 -1.36
C ALA A 46 7.99 -1.47 -0.92
N VAL A 47 8.59 -0.39 -0.38
CA VAL A 47 7.85 0.83 -0.01
C VAL A 47 7.16 1.43 -1.24
N ARG A 48 7.86 1.54 -2.36
CA ARG A 48 7.29 2.05 -3.61
C ARG A 48 6.16 1.17 -4.13
N ALA A 49 6.35 -0.13 -4.11
CA ALA A 49 5.32 -1.07 -4.56
C ALA A 49 4.06 -0.96 -3.69
N MET A 50 4.23 -0.83 -2.37
CA MET A 50 3.12 -0.68 -1.43
C MET A 50 2.38 0.64 -1.67
N GLU A 51 3.11 1.74 -1.83
CA GLU A 51 2.55 3.06 -2.12
C GLU A 51 1.71 3.02 -3.40
N ASN A 52 2.26 2.46 -4.48
CA ASN A 52 1.55 2.32 -5.74
C ASN A 52 0.32 1.42 -5.61
N ALA A 53 0.43 0.32 -4.87
CA ALA A 53 -0.67 -0.62 -4.69
C ALA A 53 -1.84 0.02 -3.94
N VAL A 54 -1.57 0.78 -2.88
CA VAL A 54 -2.62 1.48 -2.12
C VAL A 54 -3.32 2.52 -3.00
N ASN A 55 -2.57 3.34 -3.72
CA ASN A 55 -3.14 4.34 -4.60
C ASN A 55 -3.99 3.71 -5.71
N ARG A 56 -3.51 2.62 -6.32
CA ARG A 56 -4.26 1.90 -7.34
C ARG A 56 -5.53 1.26 -6.79
N ALA A 57 -5.48 0.74 -5.56
CA ALA A 57 -6.65 0.15 -4.91
C ALA A 57 -7.75 1.19 -4.74
N VAL A 58 -7.40 2.38 -4.27
CA VAL A 58 -8.36 3.48 -4.07
C VAL A 58 -8.96 3.92 -5.40
N LEU A 59 -8.14 4.10 -6.43
CA LEU A 59 -8.60 4.57 -7.74
C LEU A 59 -9.39 3.52 -8.51
N SER A 60 -9.14 2.24 -8.26
CA SER A 60 -9.79 1.13 -8.95
C SER A 60 -11.05 0.63 -8.25
N ALA A 61 -11.26 0.99 -7.00
CA ALA A 61 -12.41 0.54 -6.22
C ALA A 61 -13.72 1.09 -6.78
N LYS A 62 -14.79 0.32 -6.58
CA LYS A 62 -16.15 0.69 -6.99
C LYS A 62 -16.99 0.96 -5.76
N SER A 63 -17.94 1.89 -5.89
CA SER A 63 -18.91 2.16 -4.82
C SER A 63 -19.73 0.90 -4.53
N LEU A 64 -19.95 0.62 -3.25
CA LEU A 64 -20.67 -0.57 -2.83
C LEU A 64 -21.45 -0.28 -1.54
N HIS A 65 -22.64 -0.83 -1.43
CA HIS A 65 -23.50 -0.71 -0.23
C HIS A 65 -23.71 0.72 0.26
N GLY A 66 -23.82 1.68 -0.68
CA GLY A 66 -24.01 3.09 -0.31
C GLY A 66 -22.73 3.82 0.09
N VAL A 67 -21.59 3.14 0.08
CA VAL A 67 -20.29 3.77 0.36
C VAL A 67 -19.67 4.20 -0.97
N PRO A 68 -19.41 5.50 -1.17
CA PRO A 68 -18.88 5.99 -2.45
C PRO A 68 -17.40 5.66 -2.60
N ALA A 69 -17.01 5.25 -3.82
CA ALA A 69 -15.61 5.09 -4.20
C ALA A 69 -15.01 6.43 -4.64
N ALA A 70 -13.68 6.50 -4.69
CA ALA A 70 -12.96 7.70 -5.09
C ALA A 70 -13.38 8.18 -6.49
N GLU A 71 -13.61 7.30 -7.44
CA GLU A 71 -14.03 7.68 -8.80
C GLU A 71 -15.34 8.47 -8.80
N ASP A 72 -16.30 8.08 -7.96
CA ASP A 72 -17.59 8.76 -7.87
C ASP A 72 -17.47 10.11 -7.18
N ILE A 73 -16.65 10.21 -6.15
CA ILE A 73 -16.39 11.47 -5.45
C ILE A 73 -15.69 12.46 -6.39
N LEU A 74 -14.70 11.99 -7.14
CA LEU A 74 -13.97 12.85 -8.10
C LEU A 74 -14.89 13.37 -9.21
N GLN A 75 -15.84 12.57 -9.67
CA GLN A 75 -16.82 13.02 -10.66
C GLN A 75 -17.73 14.10 -10.10
N ARG A 76 -18.10 14.04 -8.83
CA ARG A 76 -18.95 15.06 -8.19
C ARG A 76 -18.24 16.39 -8.03
N ILE A 77 -16.92 16.39 -7.91
CA ILE A 77 -16.12 17.60 -7.74
C ILE A 77 -15.91 18.31 -9.09
N LYS A 78 -15.92 17.56 -10.19
CA LYS A 78 -15.84 18.09 -11.53
C LYS A 78 -17.20 18.63 -11.97
#